data_b7c19bdee215cdc2563f4ec2f50972a1
#
_entry.id   b7c19bdee215cdc2563f4ec2f50972a1
#
_cell.length_a   1.000
_cell.length_b   1.000
_cell.length_c   1.000
_cell.angle_alpha   90.00
_cell.angle_beta   90.00
_cell.angle_gamma   90.00
#
_symmetry.space_group_name_H-M   'P 1'
#
loop_
_entity.id
_entity.type
_entity.pdbx_description
1 polymer ?
#
loop_
_entity_poly.entity_id
_entity_poly.type
_entity_poly.pdbx_seq_one_letter_code
_entity_poly.pdbx_strand_id
1 'polypeptide(L)'
;LAIVVEALTLEDSKKKEFHFPKIKSRRKDLLEMAYKNLERDIESYFSKKDTIEKGIKDLHDILNLKRFPRKIECFDISNIQGKDAVASMSVSIEGRAAKKEYRKFKIRCKDTPDDFSIMRGVIERRYSKLADIDFPDVILIDGGLGQINAAAEILKKLGKLHLSELLSLAERNEEIYNEIVVLNNSFLVKKAVFVRTNGDKSISIDYKKAKD
;
A
#
# COMPACT_ATOMS: atom_id res chain seq x y z
N LEU A 1 27.37 10.47 -22.24
CA LEU A 1 26.64 10.67 -23.51
C LEU A 1 26.69 9.42 -24.38
N ALA A 2 27.88 8.80 -24.57
CA ALA A 2 28.04 7.55 -25.33
C ALA A 2 27.08 6.44 -24.86
N ILE A 3 26.95 6.23 -23.56
CA ILE A 3 26.05 5.22 -22.94
C ILE A 3 24.59 5.48 -23.27
N VAL A 4 24.16 6.76 -23.29
CA VAL A 4 22.77 7.11 -23.60
C VAL A 4 22.48 6.89 -25.09
N VAL A 5 23.43 7.21 -25.96
CA VAL A 5 23.32 6.95 -27.41
C VAL A 5 23.24 5.46 -27.69
N GLU A 6 24.04 4.66 -27.00
CA GLU A 6 24.09 3.21 -27.13
C GLU A 6 22.78 2.58 -26.64
N ALA A 7 22.25 2.99 -25.48
CA ALA A 7 20.97 2.54 -24.95
C ALA A 7 19.78 2.85 -25.87
N LEU A 8 19.74 4.09 -26.43
CA LEU A 8 18.68 4.49 -27.35
C LEU A 8 18.78 3.82 -28.74
N THR A 9 19.96 3.32 -29.11
CA THR A 9 20.16 2.59 -30.38
C THR A 9 19.77 1.13 -30.25
N LEU A 10 19.86 0.55 -29.03
CA LEU A 10 19.44 -0.82 -28.75
C LEU A 10 17.90 -0.99 -28.76
N GLU A 11 17.15 0.05 -28.33
CA GLU A 11 15.68 0.00 -28.35
C GLU A 11 15.04 0.16 -29.76
N ASP A 12 15.75 0.81 -30.68
CA ASP A 12 15.18 1.13 -31.99
C ASP A 12 16.28 0.91 -33.04
N SER A 13 16.18 -0.11 -33.85
CA SER A 13 17.19 -0.58 -34.85
C SER A 13 17.63 0.53 -35.87
N LYS A 14 17.27 1.77 -35.67
CA LYS A 14 17.62 2.91 -36.50
C LYS A 14 18.78 3.69 -35.94
N LYS A 15 19.80 3.92 -36.75
CA LYS A 15 20.94 4.76 -36.39
C LYS A 15 20.45 6.17 -36.06
N LYS A 16 20.67 6.63 -34.81
CA LYS A 16 20.27 7.95 -34.35
C LYS A 16 21.47 8.90 -34.41
N GLU A 17 21.31 10.04 -35.05
CA GLU A 17 22.34 11.10 -35.09
C GLU A 17 22.00 12.16 -34.03
N PHE A 18 22.97 12.53 -33.24
CA PHE A 18 22.85 13.56 -32.21
C PHE A 18 23.57 14.82 -32.67
N HIS A 19 22.81 15.88 -32.88
CA HIS A 19 23.35 17.18 -33.23
C HIS A 19 23.43 18.10 -32.02
N PHE A 20 24.64 18.57 -31.71
CA PHE A 20 24.85 19.56 -30.65
C PHE A 20 25.09 20.92 -31.31
N PRO A 21 24.12 21.87 -31.24
CA PRO A 21 24.30 23.19 -31.81
C PRO A 21 25.37 23.99 -31.04
N LYS A 22 26.42 24.41 -31.75
CA LYS A 22 27.53 25.20 -31.16
C LYS A 22 27.23 26.71 -31.16
N ILE A 23 26.33 27.18 -31.98
CA ILE A 23 26.01 28.59 -32.17
C ILE A 23 24.63 28.90 -31.58
N LYS A 24 24.43 30.12 -31.05
CA LYS A 24 23.13 30.58 -30.56
C LYS A 24 22.08 30.45 -31.64
N SER A 25 21.09 29.59 -31.39
CA SER A 25 20.04 29.27 -32.37
C SER A 25 18.83 28.70 -31.62
N ARG A 26 17.65 28.71 -32.24
CA ARG A 26 16.43 28.09 -31.70
C ARG A 26 16.66 26.65 -31.25
N ARG A 27 17.54 25.89 -31.91
CA ARG A 27 17.90 24.53 -31.55
C ARG A 27 18.69 24.48 -30.23
N LYS A 28 19.56 25.47 -30.00
CA LYS A 28 20.31 25.58 -28.72
C LYS A 28 19.37 25.93 -27.57
N ASP A 29 18.43 26.84 -27.77
CA ASP A 29 17.44 27.23 -26.79
C ASP A 29 16.55 26.03 -26.39
N LEU A 30 16.13 25.22 -27.37
CA LEU A 30 15.38 23.99 -27.14
C LEU A 30 16.21 22.96 -26.35
N LEU A 31 17.50 22.83 -26.63
CA LEU A 31 18.38 21.94 -25.93
C LEU A 31 18.56 22.38 -24.47
N GLU A 32 18.78 23.69 -24.22
CA GLU A 32 18.86 24.23 -22.86
C GLU A 32 17.56 24.04 -22.08
N MET A 33 16.40 24.20 -22.75
CA MET A 33 15.10 23.93 -22.15
C MET A 33 14.95 22.44 -21.76
N ALA A 34 15.38 21.53 -22.64
CA ALA A 34 15.36 20.11 -22.38
C ALA A 34 16.27 19.74 -21.19
N TYR A 35 17.46 20.32 -21.09
CA TYR A 35 18.34 20.14 -19.94
C TYR A 35 17.70 20.60 -18.63
N LYS A 36 17.13 21.82 -18.61
CA LYS A 36 16.46 22.34 -17.41
C LYS A 36 15.27 21.47 -16.97
N ASN A 37 14.52 20.93 -17.93
CA ASN A 37 13.44 20.01 -17.61
C ASN A 37 13.97 18.70 -17.02
N LEU A 38 15.03 18.14 -17.64
CA LEU A 38 15.68 16.94 -17.14
C LEU A 38 16.25 17.12 -15.73
N GLU A 39 16.91 18.23 -15.44
CA GLU A 39 17.42 18.54 -14.09
C GLU A 39 16.28 18.54 -13.06
N ARG A 40 15.17 19.24 -13.34
CA ARG A 40 13.99 19.26 -12.46
C ARG A 40 13.38 17.87 -12.29
N ASP A 41 13.30 17.09 -13.34
CA ASP A 41 12.74 15.73 -13.27
C ASP A 41 13.63 14.83 -12.44
N ILE A 42 14.95 14.94 -12.55
CA ILE A 42 15.93 14.22 -11.72
C ILE A 42 15.79 14.63 -10.26
N GLU A 43 15.78 15.91 -9.94
CA GLU A 43 15.60 16.41 -8.58
C GLU A 43 14.28 15.93 -7.97
N SER A 44 13.18 16.05 -8.75
CA SER A 44 11.86 15.56 -8.34
C SER A 44 11.84 14.04 -8.09
N TYR A 45 12.56 13.27 -8.92
CA TYR A 45 12.65 11.82 -8.77
C TYR A 45 13.36 11.43 -7.47
N PHE A 46 14.51 12.02 -7.18
CA PHE A 46 15.26 11.73 -5.95
C PHE A 46 14.51 12.20 -4.71
N SER A 47 13.96 13.41 -4.73
CA SER A 47 13.14 13.92 -3.61
C SER A 47 11.93 13.02 -3.32
N LYS A 48 11.22 12.55 -4.34
CA LYS A 48 10.11 11.60 -4.17
C LYS A 48 10.58 10.24 -3.64
N LYS A 49 11.74 9.75 -4.10
CA LYS A 49 12.30 8.48 -3.63
C LYS A 49 12.63 8.57 -2.15
N ASP A 50 13.34 9.61 -1.73
CA ASP A 50 13.72 9.83 -0.33
C ASP A 50 12.47 9.96 0.57
N THR A 51 11.44 10.66 0.09
CA THR A 51 10.16 10.80 0.81
C THR A 51 9.47 9.46 1.00
N ILE A 52 9.45 8.59 -0.03
CA ILE A 52 8.84 7.27 0.04
C ILE A 52 9.60 6.37 1.01
N GLU A 53 10.92 6.31 0.89
CA GLU A 53 11.77 5.49 1.79
C GLU A 53 11.62 5.92 3.24
N LYS A 54 11.61 7.24 3.47
CA LYS A 54 11.34 7.79 4.79
C LYS A 54 9.95 7.41 5.29
N GLY A 55 8.91 7.55 4.46
CA GLY A 55 7.53 7.21 4.83
C GLY A 55 7.35 5.74 5.23
N ILE A 56 8.01 4.80 4.52
CA ILE A 56 7.98 3.38 4.88
C ILE A 56 8.68 3.14 6.23
N LYS A 57 9.83 3.80 6.44
CA LYS A 57 10.57 3.71 7.69
C LYS A 57 9.76 4.30 8.85
N ASP A 58 9.18 5.46 8.66
CA ASP A 58 8.34 6.11 9.66
C ASP A 58 7.14 5.21 10.02
N LEU A 59 6.49 4.58 9.02
CA LEU A 59 5.41 3.61 9.26
C LEU A 59 5.87 2.43 10.13
N HIS A 60 7.03 1.84 9.80
CA HIS A 60 7.62 0.75 10.56
C HIS A 60 7.88 1.17 12.01
N ASP A 61 8.54 2.31 12.21
CA ASP A 61 9.00 2.77 13.52
C ASP A 61 7.82 3.25 14.38
N ILE A 62 6.87 3.99 13.80
CA ILE A 62 5.69 4.53 14.48
C ILE A 62 4.77 3.41 14.97
N LEU A 63 4.48 2.43 14.12
CA LEU A 63 3.60 1.32 14.47
C LEU A 63 4.33 0.18 15.17
N ASN A 64 5.65 0.30 15.36
CA ASN A 64 6.51 -0.72 15.96
C ASN A 64 6.26 -2.12 15.34
N LEU A 65 6.29 -2.15 14.00
CA LEU A 65 6.03 -3.39 13.25
C LEU A 65 7.20 -4.36 13.45
N LYS A 66 6.89 -5.65 13.52
CA LYS A 66 7.92 -6.71 13.60
C LYS A 66 8.62 -6.94 12.26
N ARG A 67 7.95 -6.59 11.16
CA ARG A 67 8.43 -6.75 9.79
C ARG A 67 8.52 -5.40 9.11
N PHE A 68 9.56 -5.18 8.32
CA PHE A 68 9.67 -3.99 7.49
C PHE A 68 8.63 -4.05 6.37
N PRO A 69 7.73 -3.06 6.21
CA PRO A 69 6.54 -3.13 5.37
C PRO A 69 6.86 -2.87 3.89
N ARG A 70 7.57 -3.80 3.24
CA ARG A 70 7.91 -3.70 1.80
C ARG A 70 6.71 -3.94 0.90
N LYS A 71 5.92 -4.96 1.22
CA LYS A 71 4.70 -5.29 0.49
C LYS A 71 3.49 -5.15 1.40
N ILE A 72 2.58 -4.26 1.01
CA ILE A 72 1.34 -3.97 1.74
C ILE A 72 0.16 -4.30 0.83
N GLU A 73 -0.76 -5.14 1.30
CA GLU A 73 -2.05 -5.38 0.65
C GLU A 73 -3.16 -4.74 1.47
N CYS A 74 -3.90 -3.80 0.86
CA CYS A 74 -4.99 -3.08 1.51
C CYS A 74 -6.34 -3.54 0.94
N PHE A 75 -7.27 -3.88 1.83
CA PHE A 75 -8.61 -4.33 1.50
C PHE A 75 -9.65 -3.29 1.91
N ASP A 76 -10.50 -2.94 0.95
CA ASP A 76 -11.65 -2.06 1.11
C ASP A 76 -12.92 -2.80 0.67
N ILE A 77 -13.99 -2.69 1.48
CA ILE A 77 -15.30 -3.25 1.16
C ILE A 77 -16.24 -2.10 0.84
N SER A 78 -16.62 -2.03 -0.42
CA SER A 78 -17.59 -1.06 -0.89
C SER A 78 -18.95 -1.73 -1.09
N ASN A 79 -19.93 -1.37 -0.26
CA ASN A 79 -21.30 -1.80 -0.43
C ASN A 79 -21.97 -0.95 -1.53
N ILE A 80 -22.07 -1.50 -2.72
CA ILE A 80 -22.94 -0.94 -3.75
C ILE A 80 -24.37 -1.35 -3.38
N GLN A 81 -25.26 -0.38 -3.20
CA GLN A 81 -26.67 -0.60 -2.88
C GLN A 81 -27.26 -1.65 -3.84
N GLY A 82 -27.46 -2.88 -3.36
CA GLY A 82 -27.98 -3.99 -4.16
C GLY A 82 -27.39 -5.34 -3.76
N LYS A 83 -27.72 -6.38 -4.52
CA LYS A 83 -27.36 -7.78 -4.23
C LYS A 83 -25.87 -8.15 -4.41
N ASP A 84 -25.05 -7.26 -4.93
CA ASP A 84 -23.63 -7.52 -5.22
C ASP A 84 -22.73 -6.64 -4.35
N ALA A 85 -22.05 -7.23 -3.39
CA ALA A 85 -20.97 -6.58 -2.68
C ALA A 85 -19.65 -6.73 -3.45
N VAL A 86 -18.86 -5.65 -3.50
CA VAL A 86 -17.56 -5.65 -4.15
C VAL A 86 -16.49 -5.28 -3.12
N ALA A 87 -15.51 -6.15 -2.97
CA ALA A 87 -14.32 -5.81 -2.25
C ALA A 87 -13.17 -5.53 -3.22
N SER A 88 -12.36 -4.54 -2.91
CA SER A 88 -11.15 -4.20 -3.66
C SER A 88 -9.91 -4.48 -2.84
N MET A 89 -8.83 -4.87 -3.53
CA MET A 89 -7.51 -5.04 -2.96
C MET A 89 -6.54 -4.16 -3.74
N SER A 90 -5.93 -3.21 -3.07
CA SER A 90 -4.81 -2.45 -3.59
C SER A 90 -3.49 -2.97 -3.03
N VAL A 91 -2.41 -2.80 -3.77
CA VAL A 91 -1.09 -3.31 -3.40
C VAL A 91 -0.05 -2.20 -3.52
N SER A 92 0.77 -2.06 -2.49
CA SER A 92 1.97 -1.23 -2.49
C SER A 92 3.20 -2.11 -2.36
N ILE A 93 4.21 -1.87 -3.20
CA ILE A 93 5.52 -2.51 -3.11
C ILE A 93 6.55 -1.42 -3.01
N GLU A 94 7.40 -1.49 -1.99
CA GLU A 94 8.42 -0.47 -1.67
C GLU A 94 7.82 0.95 -1.69
N GLY A 95 6.62 1.10 -1.08
CA GLY A 95 5.89 2.37 -1.00
C GLY A 95 5.29 2.88 -2.31
N ARG A 96 5.32 2.09 -3.37
CA ARG A 96 4.78 2.45 -4.68
C ARG A 96 3.59 1.58 -5.05
N ALA A 97 2.59 2.19 -5.68
CA ALA A 97 1.39 1.49 -6.13
C ALA A 97 1.71 0.42 -7.19
N ALA A 98 1.51 -0.85 -6.87
CA ALA A 98 1.68 -1.98 -7.77
C ALA A 98 0.36 -2.31 -8.47
N LYS A 99 -0.11 -1.44 -9.36
CA LYS A 99 -1.43 -1.53 -10.01
C LYS A 99 -1.70 -2.87 -10.72
N LYS A 100 -0.66 -3.57 -11.18
CA LYS A 100 -0.77 -4.89 -11.82
C LYS A 100 -1.22 -5.99 -10.84
N GLU A 101 -0.98 -5.79 -9.55
CA GLU A 101 -1.36 -6.72 -8.48
C GLU A 101 -2.73 -6.44 -7.87
N TYR A 102 -3.39 -5.35 -8.25
CA TYR A 102 -4.72 -5.00 -7.76
C TYR A 102 -5.74 -6.07 -8.12
N ARG A 103 -6.69 -6.34 -7.22
CA ARG A 103 -7.76 -7.32 -7.40
C ARG A 103 -9.11 -6.74 -7.03
N LYS A 104 -10.15 -7.22 -7.71
CA LYS A 104 -11.55 -6.98 -7.36
C LYS A 104 -12.20 -8.32 -7.07
N PHE A 105 -12.87 -8.41 -5.95
CA PHE A 105 -13.60 -9.59 -5.50
C PHE A 105 -15.10 -9.31 -5.62
N LYS A 106 -15.75 -9.98 -6.56
CA LYS A 106 -17.22 -9.99 -6.63
C LYS A 106 -17.75 -11.06 -5.69
N ILE A 107 -18.61 -10.68 -4.77
CA ILE A 107 -19.19 -11.57 -3.79
C ILE A 107 -20.68 -11.64 -4.08
N ARG A 108 -21.11 -12.80 -4.54
CA ARG A 108 -22.53 -13.09 -4.73
C ARG A 108 -23.11 -13.56 -3.41
N CYS A 109 -23.98 -12.78 -2.83
CA CYS A 109 -24.67 -13.15 -1.61
C CYS A 109 -26.14 -13.45 -1.92
N LYS A 110 -26.66 -14.54 -1.33
CA LYS A 110 -28.06 -14.91 -1.45
C LYS A 110 -28.98 -14.01 -0.61
N ASP A 111 -28.45 -13.48 0.49
CA ASP A 111 -29.10 -12.56 1.42
C ASP A 111 -28.26 -11.29 1.57
N THR A 112 -28.75 -10.26 2.29
CA THR A 112 -27.95 -9.05 2.59
C THR A 112 -26.73 -9.45 3.44
N PRO A 113 -25.53 -9.54 2.85
CA PRO A 113 -24.37 -9.96 3.61
C PRO A 113 -23.93 -8.83 4.54
N ASP A 114 -23.51 -9.18 5.74
CA ASP A 114 -22.80 -8.26 6.59
C ASP A 114 -21.34 -8.09 6.07
N ASP A 115 -20.78 -6.93 6.31
CA ASP A 115 -19.40 -6.60 5.88
C ASP A 115 -18.39 -7.59 6.44
N PHE A 116 -18.66 -8.24 7.58
CA PHE A 116 -17.79 -9.21 8.22
C PHE A 116 -17.74 -10.53 7.44
N SER A 117 -18.89 -11.02 6.96
CA SER A 117 -18.93 -12.23 6.13
C SER A 117 -18.26 -12.00 4.77
N ILE A 118 -18.41 -10.80 4.22
CA ILE A 118 -17.71 -10.38 3.00
C ILE A 118 -16.20 -10.41 3.23
N MET A 119 -15.72 -9.79 4.32
CA MET A 119 -14.30 -9.76 4.65
C MET A 119 -13.73 -11.17 4.81
N ARG A 120 -14.42 -12.06 5.56
CA ARG A 120 -14.01 -13.46 5.70
C ARG A 120 -13.83 -14.14 4.35
N GLY A 121 -14.81 -14.00 3.46
CA GLY A 121 -14.76 -14.61 2.12
C GLY A 121 -13.64 -14.08 1.24
N VAL A 122 -13.36 -12.78 1.32
CA VAL A 122 -12.26 -12.14 0.56
C VAL A 122 -10.91 -12.63 1.04
N ILE A 123 -10.66 -12.60 2.35
CA ILE A 123 -9.40 -13.03 2.96
C ILE A 123 -9.16 -14.52 2.70
N GLU A 124 -10.17 -15.37 2.89
CA GLU A 124 -10.06 -16.81 2.59
C GLU A 124 -9.73 -17.04 1.11
N ARG A 125 -10.43 -16.37 0.20
CA ARG A 125 -10.21 -16.51 -1.25
C ARG A 125 -8.82 -16.02 -1.66
N ARG A 126 -8.31 -14.97 -1.04
CA ARG A 126 -6.96 -14.42 -1.35
C ARG A 126 -5.86 -15.33 -0.85
N TYR A 127 -5.94 -15.78 0.41
CA TYR A 127 -4.81 -16.37 1.11
C TYR A 127 -4.84 -17.89 1.22
N SER A 128 -5.97 -18.58 0.96
CA SER A 128 -6.06 -20.04 1.08
C SER A 128 -5.03 -20.78 0.21
N LYS A 129 -4.78 -20.28 -1.01
CA LYS A 129 -3.88 -20.92 -1.99
C LYS A 129 -2.55 -20.19 -2.16
N LEU A 130 -2.36 -19.05 -1.47
CA LEU A 130 -1.13 -18.28 -1.59
C LEU A 130 0.00 -18.98 -0.84
N ALA A 131 1.17 -19.13 -1.51
CA ALA A 131 2.36 -19.66 -0.85
C ALA A 131 2.88 -18.68 0.21
N ASP A 132 3.48 -19.20 1.27
CA ASP A 132 3.94 -18.38 2.38
C ASP A 132 5.00 -17.34 1.99
N ILE A 133 5.82 -17.67 0.99
CA ILE A 133 6.84 -16.75 0.46
C ILE A 133 6.25 -15.53 -0.27
N ASP A 134 5.03 -15.65 -0.79
CA ASP A 134 4.33 -14.59 -1.53
C ASP A 134 3.47 -13.69 -0.63
N PHE A 135 3.42 -14.00 0.67
CA PHE A 135 2.64 -13.23 1.62
C PHE A 135 3.11 -11.77 1.69
N PRO A 136 2.19 -10.82 1.88
CA PRO A 136 2.58 -9.44 2.15
C PRO A 136 3.17 -9.30 3.57
N ASP A 137 4.02 -8.29 3.76
CA ASP A 137 4.52 -7.96 5.11
C ASP A 137 3.40 -7.39 5.99
N VAL A 138 2.49 -6.63 5.36
CA VAL A 138 1.35 -5.99 6.03
C VAL A 138 0.07 -6.25 5.26
N ILE A 139 -0.97 -6.66 5.99
CA ILE A 139 -2.36 -6.69 5.53
C ILE A 139 -3.08 -5.53 6.22
N LEU A 140 -3.54 -4.56 5.45
CA LEU A 140 -4.29 -3.41 5.92
C LEU A 140 -5.77 -3.59 5.59
N ILE A 141 -6.63 -3.46 6.58
CA ILE A 141 -8.08 -3.50 6.43
C ILE A 141 -8.60 -2.07 6.53
N ASP A 142 -9.25 -1.58 5.49
CA ASP A 142 -10.00 -0.33 5.56
C ASP A 142 -11.35 -0.61 6.22
N GLY A 143 -11.41 -0.34 7.52
CA GLY A 143 -12.58 -0.67 8.33
C GLY A 143 -12.28 -0.75 9.82
N GLY A 144 -13.35 -0.97 10.59
CA GLY A 144 -13.28 -1.00 12.04
C GLY A 144 -12.89 -2.35 12.64
N LEU A 145 -12.97 -2.41 13.97
CA LEU A 145 -12.59 -3.56 14.79
C LEU A 145 -13.25 -4.88 14.38
N GLY A 146 -14.51 -4.86 13.94
CA GLY A 146 -15.20 -6.06 13.50
C GLY A 146 -14.63 -6.65 12.21
N GLN A 147 -14.20 -5.82 11.28
CA GLN A 147 -13.63 -6.26 10.01
C GLN A 147 -12.22 -6.84 10.17
N ILE A 148 -11.37 -6.22 11.01
CA ILE A 148 -10.05 -6.77 11.32
C ILE A 148 -10.16 -8.11 12.08
N ASN A 149 -11.11 -8.24 13.00
CA ASN A 149 -11.36 -9.51 13.70
C ASN A 149 -11.80 -10.61 12.73
N ALA A 150 -12.68 -10.28 11.78
CA ALA A 150 -13.11 -11.23 10.75
C ALA A 150 -11.94 -11.70 9.86
N ALA A 151 -11.03 -10.78 9.51
CA ALA A 151 -9.81 -11.12 8.77
C ALA A 151 -8.86 -12.00 9.58
N ALA A 152 -8.63 -11.66 10.85
CA ALA A 152 -7.78 -12.41 11.77
C ALA A 152 -8.28 -13.84 12.01
N GLU A 153 -9.61 -14.02 12.16
CA GLU A 153 -10.25 -15.34 12.31
C GLU A 153 -9.88 -16.26 11.14
N ILE A 154 -10.00 -15.77 9.92
CA ILE A 154 -9.70 -16.57 8.74
C ILE A 154 -8.20 -16.84 8.58
N LEU A 155 -7.34 -15.85 8.79
CA LEU A 155 -5.90 -16.04 8.75
C LEU A 155 -5.44 -17.06 9.82
N LYS A 156 -6.05 -17.04 11.00
CA LYS A 156 -5.81 -18.05 12.04
C LYS A 156 -6.27 -19.44 11.60
N LYS A 157 -7.49 -19.56 11.06
CA LYS A 157 -8.03 -20.82 10.52
C LYS A 157 -7.11 -21.43 9.44
N LEU A 158 -6.51 -20.56 8.60
CA LEU A 158 -5.55 -20.97 7.59
C LEU A 158 -4.14 -21.26 8.14
N GLY A 159 -3.87 -21.01 9.42
CA GLY A 159 -2.54 -21.13 10.03
C GLY A 159 -1.55 -20.05 9.59
N LYS A 160 -2.02 -18.95 8.99
CA LYS A 160 -1.20 -17.95 8.30
C LYS A 160 -1.16 -16.57 8.98
N LEU A 161 -1.78 -16.41 10.14
CA LEU A 161 -1.84 -15.14 10.88
C LEU A 161 -0.43 -14.61 11.25
N HIS A 162 0.53 -15.50 11.44
CA HIS A 162 1.91 -15.14 11.80
C HIS A 162 2.76 -14.66 10.62
N LEU A 163 2.27 -14.77 9.38
CA LEU A 163 3.03 -14.44 8.17
C LEU A 163 3.02 -12.95 7.83
N SER A 164 2.04 -12.19 8.36
CA SER A 164 1.89 -10.74 8.09
C SER A 164 1.55 -9.98 9.35
N GLU A 165 1.89 -8.71 9.39
CA GLU A 165 1.29 -7.77 10.34
C GLU A 165 -0.13 -7.44 9.87
N LEU A 166 -1.12 -7.54 10.74
CA LEU A 166 -2.51 -7.23 10.41
C LEU A 166 -2.90 -5.91 11.07
N LEU A 167 -3.24 -4.93 10.24
CA LEU A 167 -3.61 -3.58 10.64
C LEU A 167 -5.02 -3.24 10.16
N SER A 168 -5.67 -2.31 10.83
CA SER A 168 -6.95 -1.75 10.40
C SER A 168 -6.95 -0.24 10.56
N LEU A 169 -7.54 0.44 9.59
CA LEU A 169 -7.76 1.89 9.59
C LEU A 169 -9.26 2.15 9.72
N ALA A 170 -9.68 2.77 10.83
CA ALA A 170 -11.07 3.13 11.05
C ALA A 170 -11.33 4.58 10.67
N GLU A 171 -12.20 4.82 9.68
CA GLU A 171 -12.49 6.14 9.13
C GLU A 171 -13.03 7.15 10.15
N ARG A 172 -13.82 6.69 11.13
CA ARG A 172 -14.53 7.62 12.04
C ARG A 172 -13.64 8.39 12.99
N ASN A 173 -12.46 7.87 13.34
CA ASN A 173 -11.58 8.48 14.34
C ASN A 173 -10.12 8.56 13.87
N GLU A 174 -9.82 8.24 12.62
CA GLU A 174 -8.44 8.10 12.12
C GLU A 174 -7.59 7.15 12.99
N GLU A 175 -8.21 6.07 13.49
CA GLU A 175 -7.59 5.09 14.39
C GLU A 175 -6.96 3.97 13.58
N ILE A 176 -5.70 3.65 13.89
CA ILE A 176 -5.03 2.45 13.37
C ILE A 176 -5.01 1.40 14.47
N TYR A 177 -5.68 0.28 14.23
CA TYR A 177 -5.63 -0.87 15.12
C TYR A 177 -4.44 -1.76 14.75
N ASN A 178 -3.60 -2.01 15.74
CA ASN A 178 -2.40 -2.85 15.63
C ASN A 178 -2.36 -3.86 16.79
N GLU A 179 -1.55 -4.91 16.64
CA GLU A 179 -1.36 -5.98 17.64
C GLU A 179 -2.64 -6.75 17.99
N ILE A 180 -3.01 -7.69 17.13
CA ILE A 180 -4.05 -8.65 17.43
C ILE A 180 -3.47 -9.78 18.29
N VAL A 181 -3.92 -9.88 19.53
CA VAL A 181 -3.60 -10.98 20.42
C VAL A 181 -4.77 -11.94 20.51
N VAL A 182 -4.49 -13.21 20.34
CA VAL A 182 -5.47 -14.28 20.49
C VAL A 182 -5.43 -14.77 21.94
N LEU A 183 -6.44 -14.43 22.73
CA LEU A 183 -6.65 -14.95 24.08
C LEU A 183 -7.95 -15.76 24.10
N ASN A 184 -7.89 -17.02 24.59
CA ASN A 184 -9.05 -17.89 24.83
C ASN A 184 -10.07 -17.94 23.67
N ASN A 185 -9.59 -18.13 22.42
CA ASN A 185 -10.41 -18.11 21.21
C ASN A 185 -11.06 -16.75 20.85
N SER A 186 -10.79 -15.69 21.58
CA SER A 186 -11.21 -14.32 21.25
C SER A 186 -10.03 -13.53 20.70
N PHE A 187 -10.30 -12.67 19.74
CA PHE A 187 -9.31 -11.73 19.23
C PHE A 187 -9.40 -10.45 20.06
N LEU A 188 -8.30 -10.07 20.71
CA LEU A 188 -8.19 -8.81 21.39
C LEU A 188 -7.19 -7.92 20.64
N VAL A 189 -7.65 -6.76 20.23
CA VAL A 189 -6.76 -5.71 19.72
C VAL A 189 -6.08 -5.06 20.92
N LYS A 190 -4.78 -5.24 21.04
CA LYS A 190 -4.03 -4.71 22.18
C LYS A 190 -3.78 -3.21 22.12
N LYS A 191 -3.80 -2.62 20.94
CA LYS A 191 -3.30 -1.25 20.78
C LYS A 191 -4.06 -0.53 19.67
N ALA A 192 -4.69 0.57 20.00
CA ALA A 192 -5.17 1.55 19.04
C ALA A 192 -4.14 2.69 18.96
N VAL A 193 -3.69 3.01 17.76
CA VAL A 193 -2.81 4.15 17.50
C VAL A 193 -3.67 5.24 16.89
N PHE A 194 -3.84 6.34 17.61
CA PHE A 194 -4.52 7.52 17.10
C PHE A 194 -3.52 8.37 16.32
N VAL A 195 -3.73 8.49 15.02
CA VAL A 195 -2.96 9.41 14.20
C VAL A 195 -3.76 10.69 14.03
N ARG A 196 -3.42 11.75 14.78
CA ARG A 196 -3.97 13.08 14.55
C ARG A 196 -3.01 13.87 13.68
N THR A 197 -3.44 14.25 12.51
CA THR A 197 -2.81 15.31 11.72
C THR A 197 -3.32 16.65 12.27
N ASN A 198 -2.61 17.24 13.20
CA ASN A 198 -2.79 18.65 13.49
C ASN A 198 -2.29 19.43 12.28
N GLY A 199 -2.99 20.50 11.87
CA GLY A 199 -2.71 21.27 10.64
C GLY A 199 -1.26 21.76 10.42
N ASP A 200 -0.35 21.51 11.38
CA ASP A 200 1.07 21.83 11.39
C ASP A 200 2.01 20.65 11.04
N LYS A 201 1.55 19.67 10.29
CA LYS A 201 2.37 18.50 9.86
C LYS A 201 3.02 17.68 11.00
N SER A 202 2.66 17.90 12.25
CA SER A 202 3.10 17.05 13.35
C SER A 202 2.12 15.91 13.58
N ILE A 203 2.63 14.67 13.53
CA ILE A 203 1.87 13.47 13.86
C ILE A 203 2.02 13.25 15.37
N SER A 204 0.95 13.38 16.13
CA SER A 204 0.92 12.97 17.53
C SER A 204 0.35 11.57 17.63
N ILE A 205 1.07 10.67 18.34
CA ILE A 205 0.68 9.29 18.53
C ILE A 205 0.24 9.13 19.97
N ASP A 206 -1.06 8.88 20.16
CA ASP A 206 -1.62 8.53 21.46
C ASP A 206 -1.90 7.03 21.50
N TYR A 207 -1.26 6.32 22.45
CA TYR A 207 -1.51 4.91 22.68
C TYR A 207 -2.58 4.76 23.76
N LYS A 208 -3.79 4.37 23.38
CA LYS A 208 -4.81 3.95 24.33
C LYS A 208 -4.97 2.43 24.29
N LYS A 209 -5.06 1.76 25.47
CA LYS A 209 -5.58 0.40 25.54
C LYS A 209 -6.96 0.39 24.88
N ALA A 210 -7.19 -0.50 23.93
CA ALA A 210 -8.52 -0.75 23.44
C ALA A 210 -9.36 -1.13 24.67
N LYS A 211 -10.41 -0.37 24.95
CA LYS A 211 -11.37 -0.73 25.99
C LYS A 211 -12.15 -1.93 25.48
N ASP A 212 -12.30 -2.93 26.37
CA ASP A 212 -13.16 -4.10 26.22
C ASP A 212 -14.58 -3.73 25.77
#